data_43152ce4fbe62801290a3d6f51830747
#
_entry.id   43152ce4fbe62801290a3d6f51830747
#
_cell.length_a   1.000
_cell.length_b   1.000
_cell.length_c   1.000
_cell.angle_alpha   90.00
_cell.angle_beta   90.00
_cell.angle_gamma   90.00
#
_symmetry.space_group_name_H-M   'P 1'
#
loop_
_entity.id
_entity.type
_entity.pdbx_description
1 polymer ?
#
loop_
_entity_poly.entity_id
_entity_poly.type
_entity_poly.pdbx_seq_one_letter_code
_entity_poly.pdbx_strand_id
1 'polypeptide(L)'
;AYLYQQIQQVLLIDISGAYFNARWNPVYAKNLKCNLGVDNVILFQFLNQDQKPVNITGSTFTFRIISQNGENLLYARELVALSASLGRAKVTIPAADTLHFQAQPASWSLEVSSGVLDQAVYTDDYSGARGDIDLVNSIFPMFVGSQILTVPSQAPVNDVYYSSTLETDGRALTTFQFDPQQLTGVVAVQGATAATANTVEWYNVPFQDLRTGQTVEQLTLTNSQERIGFNVSGYHPYLRLSFDLTSGDFGVIAYR
;
A
#
# COMPACT_ATOMS: atom_id res chain seq x y z
N ALA A 1 -2.24 -28.81 14.60
CA ALA A 1 -1.81 -27.62 13.87
C ALA A 1 -0.34 -27.35 14.20
N TYR A 2 0.47 -27.09 13.22
CA TYR A 2 1.86 -26.71 13.41
C TYR A 2 1.97 -25.21 13.24
N LEU A 3 2.62 -24.53 14.20
CA LEU A 3 3.01 -23.13 14.01
C LEU A 3 4.25 -23.12 13.09
N TYR A 4 4.08 -22.65 11.86
CA TYR A 4 5.15 -22.51 10.89
C TYR A 4 5.50 -21.04 10.72
N GLN A 5 6.71 -20.69 11.10
CA GLN A 5 7.27 -19.36 10.84
C GLN A 5 8.24 -19.45 9.68
N GLN A 6 7.88 -18.85 8.56
CA GLN A 6 8.80 -18.80 7.41
C GLN A 6 9.83 -17.69 7.63
N ILE A 7 11.07 -18.10 7.89
CA ILE A 7 12.22 -17.19 7.95
C ILE A 7 12.99 -17.34 6.64
N GLN A 8 13.18 -16.25 5.94
CA GLN A 8 13.99 -16.21 4.73
C GLN A 8 15.41 -15.79 5.08
N GLN A 9 16.40 -16.49 4.52
CA GLN A 9 17.82 -16.19 4.74
C GLN A 9 18.50 -15.88 3.42
N VAL A 10 19.25 -14.80 3.38
CA VAL A 10 20.07 -14.36 2.24
C VAL A 10 21.53 -14.45 2.65
N LEU A 11 22.33 -15.15 1.85
CA LEU A 11 23.78 -15.21 1.99
C LEU A 11 24.40 -14.20 1.03
N LEU A 12 25.21 -13.30 1.55
CA LEU A 12 25.95 -12.31 0.77
C LEU A 12 27.43 -12.61 0.90
N ILE A 13 28.10 -12.85 -0.22
CA ILE A 13 29.51 -13.21 -0.25
C ILE A 13 30.29 -12.03 -0.82
N ASP A 14 31.22 -11.49 -0.04
CA ASP A 14 32.14 -10.46 -0.49
C ASP A 14 33.21 -11.06 -1.38
N ILE A 15 33.24 -10.64 -2.64
CA ILE A 15 34.20 -11.06 -3.64
C ILE A 15 35.21 -9.96 -3.99
N SER A 16 35.16 -8.81 -3.32
CA SER A 16 35.96 -7.62 -3.65
C SER A 16 37.47 -7.80 -3.49
N GLY A 17 37.90 -8.77 -2.70
CA GLY A 17 39.32 -9.03 -2.43
C GLY A 17 40.00 -10.06 -3.35
N ALA A 18 39.29 -10.64 -4.34
CA ALA A 18 39.83 -11.70 -5.16
C ALA A 18 40.24 -11.25 -6.55
N TYR A 19 41.42 -11.67 -6.97
CA TYR A 19 41.81 -11.76 -8.38
C TYR A 19 40.97 -12.85 -9.08
N PHE A 20 39.65 -12.67 -9.12
CA PHE A 20 38.76 -13.74 -9.59
C PHE A 20 38.37 -13.54 -11.05
N ASN A 21 38.53 -14.60 -11.82
CA ASN A 21 37.85 -14.76 -13.07
C ASN A 21 36.34 -14.87 -12.78
N ALA A 22 35.59 -13.82 -13.08
CA ALA A 22 34.14 -13.71 -12.90
C ALA A 22 33.31 -14.82 -13.56
N ARG A 23 33.98 -15.67 -14.35
CA ARG A 23 33.35 -16.78 -15.08
C ARG A 23 32.85 -17.96 -14.22
N TRP A 24 33.23 -18.04 -12.95
CA TRP A 24 32.95 -19.21 -12.10
C TRP A 24 32.22 -18.90 -10.80
N ASN A 25 31.79 -17.67 -10.58
CA ASN A 25 30.99 -17.34 -9.40
C ASN A 25 29.53 -17.68 -9.66
N PRO A 26 28.96 -18.71 -9.00
CA PRO A 26 27.54 -18.95 -9.11
C PRO A 26 26.80 -17.77 -8.49
N VAL A 27 26.12 -17.00 -9.31
CA VAL A 27 25.18 -15.97 -8.83
C VAL A 27 23.94 -16.70 -8.36
N TYR A 28 23.74 -16.75 -7.06
CA TYR A 28 22.51 -17.27 -6.48
C TYR A 28 21.48 -16.14 -6.43
N ALA A 29 20.68 -16.03 -7.46
CA ALA A 29 19.49 -15.20 -7.41
C ALA A 29 18.58 -15.74 -6.31
N LYS A 30 18.31 -14.93 -5.29
CA LYS A 30 17.40 -15.29 -4.20
C LYS A 30 16.07 -14.60 -4.42
N ASN A 31 15.06 -15.39 -4.79
CA ASN A 31 13.69 -14.92 -4.81
C ASN A 31 13.18 -14.84 -3.37
N LEU A 32 12.80 -13.64 -2.97
CA LEU A 32 12.19 -13.37 -1.69
C LEU A 32 10.67 -13.36 -1.83
N LYS A 33 9.97 -13.59 -0.73
CA LYS A 33 8.51 -13.41 -0.64
C LYS A 33 8.20 -12.50 0.53
N CYS A 34 7.34 -11.52 0.27
CA CYS A 34 6.77 -10.65 1.29
C CYS A 34 5.27 -10.87 1.33
N ASN A 35 4.76 -11.43 2.43
CA ASN A 35 3.33 -11.61 2.62
C ASN A 35 2.75 -10.30 3.15
N LEU A 36 1.81 -9.72 2.40
CA LEU A 36 1.18 -8.45 2.76
C LEU A 36 0.30 -8.62 4.02
N GLY A 37 0.29 -7.60 4.87
CA GLY A 37 -0.54 -7.59 6.08
C GLY A 37 -0.06 -8.46 7.23
N VAL A 38 1.15 -9.02 7.14
CA VAL A 38 1.81 -9.75 8.24
C VAL A 38 3.27 -9.28 8.36
N ASP A 39 3.87 -9.52 9.53
CA ASP A 39 5.28 -9.22 9.74
C ASP A 39 6.15 -10.20 8.94
N ASN A 40 7.06 -9.66 8.14
CA ASN A 40 8.02 -10.44 7.39
C ASN A 40 9.43 -10.20 7.94
N VAL A 41 10.16 -11.28 8.18
CA VAL A 41 11.54 -11.22 8.68
C VAL A 41 12.48 -11.84 7.66
N ILE A 42 13.49 -11.07 7.24
CA ILE A 42 14.53 -11.52 6.34
C ILE A 42 15.86 -11.43 7.09
N LEU A 43 16.58 -12.52 7.14
CA LEU A 43 17.90 -12.61 7.75
C LEU A 43 18.99 -12.49 6.69
N PHE A 44 20.00 -11.70 6.98
CA PHE A 44 21.17 -11.51 6.14
C PHE A 44 22.41 -12.07 6.85
N GLN A 45 23.20 -12.85 6.12
CA GLN A 45 24.48 -13.34 6.58
C GLN A 45 25.56 -12.87 5.60
N PHE A 46 26.50 -12.10 6.11
CA PHE A 46 27.63 -11.56 5.33
C PHE A 46 28.83 -12.49 5.52
N LEU A 47 29.35 -13.00 4.41
CA LEU A 47 30.46 -13.93 4.36
C LEU A 47 31.55 -13.39 3.42
N ASN A 48 32.79 -13.79 3.66
CA ASN A 48 33.86 -13.61 2.70
C ASN A 48 33.90 -14.78 1.70
N GLN A 49 34.86 -14.78 0.79
CA GLN A 49 35.05 -15.82 -0.23
C GLN A 49 35.30 -17.20 0.36
N ASP A 50 35.95 -17.28 1.52
CA ASP A 50 36.17 -18.53 2.25
C ASP A 50 34.95 -18.97 3.06
N GLN A 51 33.79 -18.32 2.84
CA GLN A 51 32.55 -18.51 3.59
C GLN A 51 32.68 -18.25 5.11
N LYS A 52 33.66 -17.44 5.51
CA LYS A 52 33.81 -17.00 6.89
C LYS A 52 33.02 -15.71 7.14
N PRO A 53 32.47 -15.51 8.34
CA PRO A 53 31.75 -14.30 8.69
C PRO A 53 32.58 -13.03 8.50
N VAL A 54 31.96 -12.00 7.90
CA VAL A 54 32.54 -10.66 7.78
C VAL A 54 32.04 -9.79 8.93
N ASN A 55 32.96 -9.08 9.56
CA ASN A 55 32.57 -8.11 10.60
C ASN A 55 31.95 -6.87 9.94
N ILE A 56 30.70 -6.60 10.27
CA ILE A 56 29.91 -5.47 9.75
C ILE A 56 29.75 -4.31 10.76
N THR A 57 30.58 -4.31 11.80
CA THR A 57 30.53 -3.23 12.82
C THR A 57 30.84 -1.87 12.19
N GLY A 58 29.97 -0.91 12.44
CA GLY A 58 30.12 0.46 11.90
C GLY A 58 29.59 0.67 10.49
N SER A 59 29.05 -0.38 9.86
CA SER A 59 28.38 -0.26 8.56
C SER A 59 26.87 -0.21 8.73
N THR A 60 26.21 0.68 8.02
CA THR A 60 24.74 0.79 7.95
C THR A 60 24.27 0.20 6.62
N PHE A 61 23.37 -0.76 6.69
CA PHE A 61 22.80 -1.39 5.51
C PHE A 61 21.34 -1.01 5.37
N THR A 62 20.92 -0.59 4.16
CA THR A 62 19.55 -0.25 3.83
C THR A 62 18.97 -1.26 2.83
N PHE A 63 17.90 -1.93 3.23
CA PHE A 63 17.10 -2.79 2.37
C PHE A 63 16.03 -1.97 1.67
N ARG A 64 15.89 -2.16 0.36
CA ARG A 64 14.90 -1.45 -0.47
C ARG A 64 14.07 -2.43 -1.28
N ILE A 65 12.78 -2.14 -1.43
CA ILE A 65 11.88 -2.79 -2.39
C ILE A 65 11.48 -1.75 -3.42
N ILE A 66 11.62 -2.09 -4.68
CA ILE A 66 11.41 -1.19 -5.81
C ILE A 66 10.41 -1.87 -6.75
N SER A 67 9.51 -1.11 -7.34
CA SER A 67 8.59 -1.62 -8.36
C SER A 67 9.35 -2.30 -9.49
N GLN A 68 8.73 -3.28 -10.15
CA GLN A 68 9.38 -4.06 -11.21
C GLN A 68 9.92 -3.18 -12.35
N ASN A 69 9.22 -2.08 -12.69
CA ASN A 69 9.68 -1.10 -13.68
C ASN A 69 10.85 -0.21 -13.18
N GLY A 70 11.22 -0.30 -11.90
CA GLY A 70 12.31 0.46 -11.29
C GLY A 70 12.01 1.94 -10.99
N GLU A 71 10.78 2.40 -11.24
CA GLU A 71 10.44 3.82 -11.12
C GLU A 71 10.05 4.25 -9.71
N ASN A 72 9.45 3.32 -8.93
CA ASN A 72 8.91 3.65 -7.62
C ASN A 72 9.61 2.89 -6.51
N LEU A 73 10.09 3.62 -5.51
CA LEU A 73 10.52 3.04 -4.25
C LEU A 73 9.27 2.70 -3.43
N LEU A 74 9.05 1.40 -3.19
CA LEU A 74 7.90 0.92 -2.42
C LEU A 74 8.23 0.90 -0.92
N TYR A 75 9.45 0.49 -0.55
CA TYR A 75 9.85 0.32 0.83
C TYR A 75 11.35 0.53 1.01
N ALA A 76 11.75 1.12 2.13
CA ALA A 76 13.15 1.21 2.54
C ALA A 76 13.26 1.10 4.06
N ARG A 77 14.21 0.29 4.53
CA ARG A 77 14.48 0.14 5.96
C ARG A 77 15.91 -0.30 6.23
N GLU A 78 16.49 0.24 7.29
CA GLU A 78 17.81 -0.19 7.77
C GLU A 78 17.75 -1.58 8.39
N LEU A 79 18.81 -2.35 8.18
CA LEU A 79 19.01 -3.62 8.82
C LEU A 79 19.39 -3.44 10.29
N VAL A 80 18.86 -4.28 11.14
CA VAL A 80 19.26 -4.37 12.55
C VAL A 80 20.32 -5.46 12.69
N ALA A 81 21.50 -5.12 13.16
CA ALA A 81 22.55 -6.10 13.44
C ALA A 81 22.13 -7.04 14.56
N LEU A 82 22.16 -8.35 14.32
CA LEU A 82 21.96 -9.39 15.32
C LEU A 82 23.27 -9.78 15.99
N SER A 83 24.33 -9.87 15.20
CA SER A 83 25.70 -10.08 15.64
C SER A 83 26.64 -9.51 14.59
N ALA A 84 27.08 -8.26 14.80
CA ALA A 84 27.90 -7.55 13.84
C ALA A 84 29.25 -8.24 13.59
N SER A 85 29.90 -8.77 14.64
CA SER A 85 31.16 -9.49 14.52
C SER A 85 31.05 -10.81 13.73
N LEU A 86 29.86 -11.41 13.71
CA LEU A 86 29.55 -12.62 12.93
C LEU A 86 28.85 -12.31 11.61
N GLY A 87 28.77 -11.05 11.20
CA GLY A 87 28.15 -10.64 9.95
C GLY A 87 26.67 -10.98 9.85
N ARG A 88 25.92 -10.89 10.94
CA ARG A 88 24.49 -11.23 10.97
C ARG A 88 23.63 -9.98 11.19
N ALA A 89 22.67 -9.80 10.30
CA ALA A 89 21.68 -8.72 10.41
C ALA A 89 20.30 -9.23 9.99
N LYS A 90 19.27 -8.47 10.33
CA LYS A 90 17.90 -8.73 9.89
C LYS A 90 17.19 -7.45 9.47
N VAL A 91 16.25 -7.57 8.58
CA VAL A 91 15.20 -6.57 8.36
C VAL A 91 13.86 -7.18 8.78
N THR A 92 13.06 -6.40 9.46
CA THR A 92 11.66 -6.73 9.76
C THR A 92 10.78 -5.75 9.01
N ILE A 93 9.94 -6.26 8.14
CA ILE A 93 8.94 -5.49 7.41
C ILE A 93 7.62 -5.67 8.18
N PRO A 94 7.17 -4.66 8.94
CA PRO A 94 5.94 -4.77 9.73
C PRO A 94 4.69 -4.93 8.85
N ALA A 95 3.68 -5.61 9.38
CA ALA A 95 2.38 -5.73 8.73
C ALA A 95 1.80 -4.37 8.33
N ALA A 96 1.91 -3.38 9.22
CA ALA A 96 1.39 -2.03 9.00
C ALA A 96 1.99 -1.35 7.76
N ASP A 97 3.29 -1.57 7.50
CA ASP A 97 3.99 -0.94 6.38
C ASP A 97 3.59 -1.53 5.01
N THR A 98 3.03 -2.76 5.01
CA THR A 98 2.65 -3.47 3.79
C THR A 98 1.16 -3.42 3.47
N LEU A 99 0.34 -2.83 4.35
CA LEU A 99 -1.12 -2.80 4.20
C LEU A 99 -1.60 -2.07 2.93
N HIS A 100 -0.82 -1.09 2.46
CA HIS A 100 -1.16 -0.29 1.28
C HIS A 100 -0.55 -0.83 -0.03
N PHE A 101 0.22 -1.93 0.04
CA PHE A 101 0.82 -2.53 -1.13
C PHE A 101 -0.18 -3.44 -1.85
N GLN A 102 -0.06 -3.49 -3.17
CA GLN A 102 -0.74 -4.47 -4.01
C GLN A 102 0.17 -5.67 -4.25
N ALA A 103 -0.42 -6.85 -4.40
CA ALA A 103 0.32 -8.03 -4.80
C ALA A 103 0.90 -7.85 -6.20
N GLN A 104 2.21 -7.94 -6.30
CA GLN A 104 2.94 -7.73 -7.56
C GLN A 104 4.36 -8.29 -7.44
N PRO A 105 4.97 -8.67 -8.55
CA PRO A 105 6.41 -8.86 -8.58
C PRO A 105 7.11 -7.51 -8.38
N ALA A 106 8.20 -7.54 -7.66
CA ALA A 106 9.02 -6.36 -7.37
C ALA A 106 10.49 -6.77 -7.35
N SER A 107 11.38 -5.80 -7.25
CA SER A 107 12.81 -6.03 -7.08
C SER A 107 13.26 -5.56 -5.70
N TRP A 108 14.25 -6.22 -5.13
CA TRP A 108 14.89 -5.76 -3.91
C TRP A 108 16.37 -5.46 -4.14
N SER A 109 16.91 -4.57 -3.33
CA SER A 109 18.33 -4.23 -3.31
C SER A 109 18.80 -4.01 -1.88
N LEU A 110 20.10 -4.13 -1.68
CA LEU A 110 20.76 -3.82 -0.43
C LEU A 110 21.89 -2.84 -0.70
N GLU A 111 21.96 -1.80 0.09
CA GLU A 111 22.94 -0.74 0.02
C GLU A 111 23.68 -0.65 1.34
N VAL A 112 25.01 -0.39 1.29
CA VAL A 112 25.81 -0.08 2.46
C VAL A 112 26.23 1.37 2.41
N SER A 113 26.06 2.08 3.52
CA SER A 113 26.61 3.41 3.74
C SER A 113 27.74 3.31 4.77
N SER A 114 28.91 3.81 4.39
CA SER A 114 30.05 3.94 5.27
C SER A 114 30.28 5.38 5.75
N GLY A 115 29.30 6.25 5.54
CA GLY A 115 29.37 7.69 5.87
C GLY A 115 30.10 8.55 4.84
N VAL A 116 30.83 7.94 3.90
CA VAL A 116 31.56 8.65 2.83
C VAL A 116 31.07 8.21 1.44
N LEU A 117 30.71 6.94 1.29
CA LEU A 117 30.25 6.34 0.04
C LEU A 117 29.09 5.40 0.31
N ASP A 118 28.07 5.50 -0.57
CA ASP A 118 26.97 4.55 -0.63
C ASP A 118 27.26 3.56 -1.76
N GLN A 119 27.22 2.27 -1.44
CA GLN A 119 27.55 1.20 -2.39
C GLN A 119 26.47 0.15 -2.40
N ALA A 120 26.18 -0.38 -3.59
CA ALA A 120 25.34 -1.57 -3.72
C ALA A 120 26.10 -2.80 -3.20
N VAL A 121 25.46 -3.54 -2.31
CA VAL A 121 26.04 -4.76 -1.69
C VAL A 121 25.66 -6.01 -2.43
N TYR A 122 24.44 -6.05 -2.95
CA TYR A 122 23.93 -7.19 -3.70
C TYR A 122 23.94 -6.86 -5.19
N THR A 123 24.64 -7.68 -5.97
CA THR A 123 24.68 -7.57 -7.43
C THR A 123 24.37 -8.93 -8.06
N ASP A 124 23.63 -8.88 -9.15
CA ASP A 124 23.39 -10.02 -10.01
C ASP A 124 23.75 -9.63 -11.45
N ASP A 125 24.24 -10.61 -12.24
CA ASP A 125 24.75 -10.35 -13.59
C ASP A 125 23.69 -9.85 -14.59
N TYR A 126 22.42 -10.12 -14.31
CA TYR A 126 21.30 -9.74 -15.18
C TYR A 126 20.61 -8.45 -14.74
N SER A 127 20.42 -8.28 -13.43
CA SER A 127 19.60 -7.20 -12.87
C SER A 127 20.44 -6.13 -12.16
N GLY A 128 21.75 -6.22 -12.20
CA GLY A 128 22.65 -5.34 -11.48
C GLY A 128 22.57 -5.58 -9.97
N ALA A 129 22.34 -4.53 -9.18
CA ALA A 129 22.27 -4.62 -7.72
C ALA A 129 20.87 -4.98 -7.20
N ARG A 130 20.13 -5.85 -7.91
CA ARG A 130 18.73 -6.18 -7.61
C ARG A 130 18.54 -7.68 -7.54
N GLY A 131 17.61 -8.11 -6.68
CA GLY A 131 17.04 -9.45 -6.67
C GLY A 131 15.53 -9.37 -6.78
N ASP A 132 14.89 -10.50 -7.06
CA ASP A 132 13.44 -10.57 -7.18
C ASP A 132 12.78 -10.73 -5.82
N ILE A 133 11.65 -10.08 -5.63
CA ILE A 133 10.78 -10.22 -4.46
C ILE A 133 9.32 -10.23 -4.91
N ASP A 134 8.58 -11.26 -4.50
CA ASP A 134 7.16 -11.35 -4.74
C ASP A 134 6.39 -10.76 -3.56
N LEU A 135 5.63 -9.71 -3.80
CA LEU A 135 4.62 -9.21 -2.86
C LEU A 135 3.37 -10.07 -3.03
N VAL A 136 3.09 -10.90 -2.03
CA VAL A 136 2.03 -11.93 -2.09
C VAL A 136 0.85 -11.49 -1.24
N ASN A 137 -0.37 -11.67 -1.76
CA ASN A 137 -1.58 -11.40 -1.00
C ASN A 137 -1.58 -12.13 0.33
N SER A 138 -1.98 -11.41 1.37
CA SER A 138 -2.27 -11.99 2.67
C SER A 138 -3.57 -12.81 2.63
N ILE A 139 -3.69 -13.74 3.58
CA ILE A 139 -4.96 -14.38 3.93
C ILE A 139 -5.91 -13.43 4.65
N PHE A 140 -5.42 -12.26 5.08
CA PHE A 140 -6.24 -11.20 5.69
C PHE A 140 -6.85 -10.31 4.60
N PRO A 141 -7.95 -9.61 4.90
CA PRO A 141 -8.53 -8.64 3.98
C PRO A 141 -7.48 -7.65 3.52
N MET A 142 -7.39 -7.44 2.21
CA MET A 142 -6.44 -6.47 1.65
C MET A 142 -6.80 -5.06 2.11
N PHE A 143 -5.77 -4.30 2.44
CA PHE A 143 -5.93 -2.87 2.58
C PHE A 143 -6.16 -2.27 1.18
N VAL A 144 -7.30 -1.64 1.00
CA VAL A 144 -7.57 -0.84 -0.17
C VAL A 144 -7.32 0.61 0.21
N GLY A 145 -6.37 1.27 -0.45
CA GLY A 145 -6.11 2.69 -0.25
C GLY A 145 -7.34 3.54 -0.54
N SER A 146 -7.47 4.65 0.16
CA SER A 146 -8.53 5.63 -0.15
C SER A 146 -8.32 6.20 -1.54
N GLN A 147 -9.42 6.35 -2.28
CA GLN A 147 -9.47 7.00 -3.58
C GLN A 147 -10.25 8.30 -3.48
N ILE A 148 -9.99 9.24 -4.38
CA ILE A 148 -10.71 10.50 -4.44
C ILE A 148 -11.86 10.36 -5.43
N LEU A 149 -13.05 10.71 -4.98
CA LEU A 149 -14.24 10.80 -5.82
C LEU A 149 -14.29 12.20 -6.45
N THR A 150 -14.37 12.27 -7.75
CA THR A 150 -14.53 13.54 -8.44
C THR A 150 -16.01 13.89 -8.51
N VAL A 151 -16.34 15.13 -8.15
CA VAL A 151 -17.66 15.70 -8.44
C VAL A 151 -17.49 16.53 -9.70
N PRO A 152 -18.16 16.19 -10.79
CA PRO A 152 -18.10 16.98 -12.00
C PRO A 152 -18.61 18.39 -11.72
N SER A 153 -17.89 19.40 -12.23
CA SER A 153 -18.32 20.80 -12.23
C SER A 153 -19.47 21.07 -13.23
N GLN A 154 -20.19 20.03 -13.63
CA GLN A 154 -21.34 20.17 -14.52
C GLN A 154 -22.48 20.88 -13.79
N ALA A 155 -23.24 21.67 -14.54
CA ALA A 155 -24.44 22.28 -14.02
C ALA A 155 -25.35 21.23 -13.36
N PRO A 156 -25.94 21.54 -12.21
CA PRO A 156 -26.80 20.59 -11.51
C PRO A 156 -27.96 20.13 -12.38
N VAL A 157 -28.32 18.86 -12.27
CA VAL A 157 -29.55 18.35 -12.88
C VAL A 157 -30.66 18.53 -11.88
N ASN A 158 -31.61 19.43 -12.14
CA ASN A 158 -32.68 19.81 -11.20
C ASN A 158 -32.14 20.25 -9.83
N ASP A 159 -31.08 21.08 -9.83
CA ASP A 159 -30.42 21.61 -8.64
C ASP A 159 -29.66 20.57 -7.79
N VAL A 160 -29.52 19.32 -8.26
CA VAL A 160 -28.78 18.27 -7.60
C VAL A 160 -27.48 17.95 -8.34
N TYR A 161 -26.35 17.96 -7.62
CA TYR A 161 -25.04 17.53 -8.11
C TYR A 161 -24.86 16.03 -7.87
N TYR A 162 -24.20 15.35 -8.81
CA TYR A 162 -23.86 13.95 -8.68
C TYR A 162 -22.35 13.76 -8.78
N SER A 163 -21.81 12.94 -7.89
CA SER A 163 -20.41 12.51 -8.02
C SER A 163 -20.21 11.60 -9.22
N SER A 164 -18.95 11.34 -9.59
CA SER A 164 -18.61 10.22 -10.46
C SER A 164 -19.14 8.91 -9.88
N THR A 165 -19.47 7.98 -10.74
CA THR A 165 -19.88 6.63 -10.32
C THR A 165 -18.68 5.87 -9.78
N LEU A 166 -18.85 5.28 -8.61
CA LEU A 166 -17.92 4.38 -7.97
C LEU A 166 -18.30 2.93 -8.25
N GLU A 167 -17.38 2.14 -8.71
CA GLU A 167 -17.47 0.69 -8.76
C GLU A 167 -16.95 0.09 -7.44
N THR A 168 -17.77 -0.69 -6.76
CA THR A 168 -17.45 -1.18 -5.40
C THR A 168 -16.66 -2.48 -5.38
N ASP A 169 -16.41 -3.10 -6.54
CA ASP A 169 -15.72 -4.39 -6.68
C ASP A 169 -16.32 -5.50 -5.78
N GLY A 170 -17.61 -5.44 -5.52
CA GLY A 170 -18.31 -6.42 -4.68
C GLY A 170 -18.00 -6.31 -3.18
N ARG A 171 -17.57 -5.17 -2.71
CA ARG A 171 -17.35 -4.93 -1.27
C ARG A 171 -18.67 -4.82 -0.54
N ALA A 172 -18.70 -5.41 0.66
CA ALA A 172 -19.86 -5.34 1.54
C ALA A 172 -19.90 -4.06 2.39
N LEU A 173 -18.82 -3.30 2.41
CA LEU A 173 -18.68 -2.04 3.17
C LEU A 173 -17.88 -1.04 2.34
N THR A 174 -18.43 0.15 2.18
CA THR A 174 -17.76 1.29 1.57
C THR A 174 -17.83 2.46 2.53
N THR A 175 -16.67 3.03 2.87
CA THR A 175 -16.58 4.20 3.74
C THR A 175 -16.31 5.43 2.90
N PHE A 176 -17.09 6.48 3.11
CA PHE A 176 -16.89 7.78 2.52
C PHE A 176 -16.46 8.80 3.57
N GLN A 177 -15.65 9.74 3.14
CA GLN A 177 -15.25 10.90 3.93
C GLN A 177 -15.20 12.13 3.03
N PHE A 178 -15.73 13.24 3.50
CA PHE A 178 -15.61 14.52 2.81
C PHE A 178 -15.38 15.67 3.77
N ASP A 179 -14.75 16.74 3.25
CA ASP A 179 -14.39 17.95 3.99
C ASP A 179 -15.22 19.13 3.48
N PRO A 180 -16.44 19.34 4.03
CA PRO A 180 -17.33 20.40 3.56
C PRO A 180 -16.76 21.78 3.86
N GLN A 181 -16.99 22.73 2.95
CA GLN A 181 -16.62 24.14 3.09
C GLN A 181 -17.90 24.99 3.25
N GLN A 182 -18.32 25.23 4.49
CA GLN A 182 -19.54 25.97 4.81
C GLN A 182 -20.78 25.40 4.10
N LEU A 183 -20.85 24.07 4.00
CA LEU A 183 -21.88 23.39 3.23
C LEU A 183 -23.24 23.44 3.91
N THR A 184 -24.24 23.89 3.16
CA THR A 184 -25.66 23.80 3.54
C THR A 184 -26.40 23.07 2.44
N GLY A 185 -27.09 22.01 2.79
CA GLY A 185 -27.80 21.18 1.82
C GLY A 185 -28.09 19.78 2.34
N VAL A 186 -28.42 18.90 1.42
CA VAL A 186 -28.72 17.50 1.71
C VAL A 186 -27.77 16.62 0.92
N VAL A 187 -27.19 15.62 1.59
CA VAL A 187 -26.33 14.61 1.00
C VAL A 187 -27.01 13.25 1.10
N ALA A 188 -27.10 12.52 -0.01
CA ALA A 188 -27.60 11.16 -0.02
C ALA A 188 -26.68 10.24 -0.81
N VAL A 189 -26.72 8.95 -0.50
CA VAL A 189 -26.02 7.90 -1.24
C VAL A 189 -27.01 7.22 -2.17
N GLN A 190 -26.61 7.01 -3.40
CA GLN A 190 -27.41 6.28 -4.38
C GLN A 190 -26.65 5.06 -4.88
N GLY A 191 -27.37 3.96 -5.01
CA GLY A 191 -26.90 2.69 -5.57
C GLY A 191 -27.52 2.40 -6.92
N ALA A 192 -26.80 1.65 -7.75
CA ALA A 192 -27.33 1.09 -8.99
C ALA A 192 -26.76 -0.31 -9.25
N THR A 193 -27.46 -1.08 -10.05
CA THR A 193 -27.04 -2.44 -10.45
C THR A 193 -26.26 -2.48 -11.77
N ALA A 194 -26.26 -1.40 -12.54
CA ALA A 194 -25.57 -1.27 -13.81
C ALA A 194 -24.78 0.04 -13.90
N ALA A 195 -23.60 0.00 -14.49
CA ALA A 195 -22.71 1.18 -14.65
C ALA A 195 -23.33 2.27 -15.55
N THR A 196 -24.13 1.86 -16.51
CA THR A 196 -24.82 2.75 -17.47
C THR A 196 -26.24 3.08 -17.03
N ALA A 197 -26.55 2.94 -15.74
CA ALA A 197 -27.87 3.20 -15.20
C ALA A 197 -28.32 4.63 -15.55
N ASN A 198 -29.48 4.74 -16.16
CA ASN A 198 -30.12 6.01 -16.36
C ASN A 198 -30.52 6.61 -15.00
N THR A 199 -30.80 7.90 -14.95
CA THR A 199 -31.16 8.61 -13.72
C THR A 199 -32.30 7.97 -12.94
N VAL A 200 -33.17 7.21 -13.60
CA VAL A 200 -34.35 6.54 -13.02
C VAL A 200 -33.99 5.22 -12.31
N GLU A 201 -32.83 4.64 -12.61
CA GLU A 201 -32.42 3.33 -12.07
C GLU A 201 -31.60 3.45 -10.78
N TRP A 202 -31.29 4.65 -10.35
CA TRP A 202 -30.61 4.92 -9.09
C TRP A 202 -31.60 4.93 -7.93
N TYR A 203 -31.31 4.17 -6.89
CA TYR A 203 -32.09 4.10 -5.66
C TYR A 203 -31.31 4.63 -4.47
N ASN A 204 -31.98 5.21 -3.49
CA ASN A 204 -31.33 5.69 -2.28
C ASN A 204 -30.88 4.50 -1.42
N VAL A 205 -29.67 4.59 -0.89
CA VAL A 205 -29.07 3.58 -0.02
C VAL A 205 -28.90 4.19 1.37
N PRO A 206 -29.46 3.58 2.40
CA PRO A 206 -29.22 4.02 3.77
C PRO A 206 -27.74 3.85 4.16
N PHE A 207 -27.22 4.80 4.93
CA PHE A 207 -25.85 4.79 5.38
C PHE A 207 -25.73 5.20 6.86
N GLN A 208 -24.67 4.77 7.51
CA GLN A 208 -24.40 5.09 8.90
C GLN A 208 -23.53 6.35 9.01
N ASP A 209 -24.04 7.43 9.61
CA ASP A 209 -23.23 8.60 9.98
C ASP A 209 -22.29 8.23 11.13
N LEU A 210 -20.98 8.30 10.90
CA LEU A 210 -19.95 7.91 11.87
C LEU A 210 -19.85 8.86 13.07
N ARG A 211 -20.39 10.08 12.97
CA ARG A 211 -20.42 11.05 14.09
C ARG A 211 -21.48 10.68 15.12
N THR A 212 -22.63 10.20 14.65
CA THR A 212 -23.78 9.87 15.52
C THR A 212 -24.00 8.40 15.73
N GLY A 213 -23.42 7.55 14.84
CA GLY A 213 -23.65 6.11 14.80
C GLY A 213 -25.04 5.72 14.26
N GLN A 214 -25.85 6.70 13.83
CA GLN A 214 -27.21 6.45 13.32
C GLN A 214 -27.22 6.11 11.84
N THR A 215 -28.12 5.24 11.45
CA THR A 215 -28.39 4.94 10.03
C THR A 215 -29.44 5.91 9.52
N VAL A 216 -29.12 6.60 8.43
CA VAL A 216 -29.98 7.62 7.79
C VAL A 216 -30.04 7.38 6.28
N GLU A 217 -31.10 7.84 5.62
CA GLU A 217 -31.20 7.80 4.16
C GLU A 217 -30.60 9.04 3.50
N GLN A 218 -30.55 10.14 4.26
CA GLN A 218 -29.97 11.40 3.83
C GLN A 218 -29.42 12.16 5.02
N LEU A 219 -28.42 13.00 4.80
CA LEU A 219 -27.78 13.83 5.79
C LEU A 219 -28.05 15.30 5.47
N THR A 220 -28.77 15.98 6.36
CA THR A 220 -28.98 17.42 6.24
C THR A 220 -27.85 18.17 6.94
N LEU A 221 -27.22 19.09 6.25
CA LEU A 221 -26.10 19.90 6.71
C LEU A 221 -26.48 21.37 6.74
N THR A 222 -26.00 22.07 7.76
CA THR A 222 -26.23 23.52 7.91
C THR A 222 -24.88 24.17 8.24
N ASN A 223 -24.35 24.95 7.31
CA ASN A 223 -23.06 25.64 7.44
C ASN A 223 -21.94 24.73 7.97
N SER A 224 -21.92 23.49 7.51
CA SER A 224 -20.99 22.49 8.01
C SER A 224 -19.58 22.74 7.50
N GLN A 225 -18.60 22.65 8.43
CA GLN A 225 -17.15 22.73 8.15
C GLN A 225 -16.41 21.55 8.76
N GLU A 226 -17.10 20.69 9.49
CA GLU A 226 -16.52 19.52 10.10
C GLU A 226 -16.40 18.39 9.09
N ARG A 227 -15.29 17.65 9.16
CA ARG A 227 -15.08 16.45 8.37
C ARG A 227 -16.16 15.42 8.67
N ILE A 228 -16.79 14.91 7.63
CA ILE A 228 -17.91 13.99 7.72
C ILE A 228 -17.49 12.65 7.18
N GLY A 229 -17.71 11.60 7.96
CA GLY A 229 -17.52 10.21 7.56
C GLY A 229 -18.80 9.41 7.68
N PHE A 230 -19.05 8.51 6.73
CA PHE A 230 -20.18 7.59 6.78
C PHE A 230 -19.86 6.25 6.10
N ASN A 231 -20.53 5.21 6.58
CA ASN A 231 -20.40 3.86 6.09
C ASN A 231 -21.65 3.44 5.31
N VAL A 232 -21.44 2.89 4.13
CA VAL A 232 -22.49 2.22 3.34
C VAL A 232 -22.28 0.71 3.44
N SER A 233 -23.27 0.00 3.96
CA SER A 233 -23.24 -1.45 4.12
C SER A 233 -24.13 -2.11 3.08
N GLY A 234 -23.70 -3.24 2.53
CA GLY A 234 -24.43 -4.01 1.53
C GLY A 234 -23.64 -4.17 0.23
N TYR A 235 -24.12 -5.07 -0.62
CA TYR A 235 -23.51 -5.33 -1.93
C TYR A 235 -24.19 -4.45 -2.99
N HIS A 236 -23.62 -3.29 -3.24
CA HIS A 236 -24.09 -2.37 -4.27
C HIS A 236 -23.01 -2.29 -5.35
N PRO A 237 -23.23 -2.82 -6.56
CA PRO A 237 -22.21 -2.82 -7.62
C PRO A 237 -21.70 -1.42 -7.93
N TYR A 238 -22.60 -0.46 -7.96
CA TYR A 238 -22.27 0.93 -8.24
C TYR A 238 -22.87 1.85 -7.19
N LEU A 239 -22.09 2.84 -6.76
CA LEU A 239 -22.51 3.88 -5.84
C LEU A 239 -22.18 5.26 -6.42
N ARG A 240 -22.95 6.26 -6.04
CA ARG A 240 -22.63 7.68 -6.23
C ARG A 240 -23.18 8.49 -5.06
N LEU A 241 -22.67 9.69 -4.90
CA LEU A 241 -23.23 10.68 -3.98
C LEU A 241 -24.10 11.66 -4.74
N SER A 242 -25.21 12.05 -4.14
CA SER A 242 -26.05 13.16 -4.61
C SER A 242 -26.03 14.28 -3.58
N PHE A 243 -25.91 15.50 -4.05
CA PHE A 243 -25.84 16.72 -3.25
C PHE A 243 -26.89 17.71 -3.74
N ASP A 244 -27.90 17.96 -2.92
CA ASP A 244 -28.85 19.04 -3.10
C ASP A 244 -28.33 20.24 -2.29
N LEU A 245 -27.64 21.17 -2.97
CA LEU A 245 -26.90 22.25 -2.32
C LEU A 245 -27.66 23.55 -2.32
N THR A 246 -27.74 24.15 -1.15
CA THR A 246 -28.22 25.53 -1.00
C THR A 246 -27.05 26.52 -1.01
N SER A 247 -25.94 26.18 -0.37
CA SER A 247 -24.73 27.03 -0.35
C SER A 247 -23.50 26.20 0.08
N GLY A 248 -22.29 26.73 -0.18
CA GLY A 248 -21.02 26.11 0.20
C GLY A 248 -20.48 25.14 -0.83
N ASP A 249 -19.49 24.35 -0.43
CA ASP A 249 -18.82 23.36 -1.29
C ASP A 249 -18.64 22.05 -0.50
N PHE A 250 -18.66 20.92 -1.21
CA PHE A 250 -18.41 19.59 -0.62
C PHE A 250 -16.93 19.26 -0.43
N GLY A 251 -16.02 20.10 -0.96
CA GLY A 251 -14.58 19.90 -0.82
C GLY A 251 -14.09 18.58 -1.44
N VAL A 252 -13.07 17.99 -0.81
CA VAL A 252 -12.50 16.71 -1.26
C VAL A 252 -13.31 15.56 -0.69
N ILE A 253 -13.73 14.65 -1.57
CA ILE A 253 -14.44 13.43 -1.21
C ILE A 253 -13.50 12.26 -1.41
N ALA A 254 -13.21 11.54 -0.34
CA ALA A 254 -12.45 10.30 -0.37
C ALA A 254 -13.36 9.10 -0.05
N TYR A 255 -13.06 7.95 -0.63
CA TYR A 255 -13.75 6.71 -0.32
C TYR A 255 -12.77 5.54 -0.23
N ARG A 256 -13.22 4.49 0.43
CA ARG A 256 -12.44 3.26 0.62
C ARG A 256 -13.35 2.03 0.68
#